data_e555b8c0ef0e533cbc86448bdd644ea6
#
_entry.id   e555b8c0ef0e533cbc86448bdd644ea6
#
_cell.length_a   1.000
_cell.length_b   1.000
_cell.length_c   1.000
_cell.angle_alpha   90.00
_cell.angle_beta   90.00
_cell.angle_gamma   90.00
#
_symmetry.space_group_name_H-M   'P 1'
#
loop_
_entity.id
_entity.type
_entity.pdbx_description
1 polymer ?
#
loop_
_entity_poly.entity_id
_entity_poly.type
_entity_poly.pdbx_seq_one_letter_code
_entity_poly.pdbx_strand_id
1 'polypeptide(L)'
;VISADLLIGADGSLSAVREQMVKKHHHEYEYNEIEHDYKELLIPAGDNGTHLLDKNALHIWPRGNFMLIALANLDGSFTCTLFAPKKGGNSFEGLNSKQEVENYFTTIFPDFTTIIPNLYEQWRDNPTSALGIVRTYPWHVKDTSILIGDAAHATVPFYGQGMNAGFEDCRILDELLDNHEDDFETCFDDYSKSRKPNGDGVQDLSMHNFIVMRDKTADPKFLLQKEIEKKFANLYPDKWVPLYSMVSFSNIPYAEAWEIGMKQEKLMQIIMSTSNIEEIWESDEIMQKMCSSV
;
A
#
# COMPACT_ATOMS: atom_id res chain seq x y z
N VAL A 1 -13.23 16.31 31.77
CA VAL A 1 -14.29 16.10 30.77
C VAL A 1 -14.29 17.31 29.86
N ILE A 2 -14.21 17.11 28.57
CA ILE A 2 -14.33 18.15 27.54
C ILE A 2 -15.72 17.98 26.94
N SER A 3 -16.45 19.05 26.74
CA SER A 3 -17.71 19.08 25.98
C SER A 3 -17.42 19.70 24.62
N ALA A 4 -17.93 19.09 23.56
CA ALA A 4 -17.82 19.56 22.19
C ALA A 4 -19.12 19.25 21.45
N ASP A 5 -19.43 20.04 20.45
CA ASP A 5 -20.61 19.82 19.60
C ASP A 5 -20.36 18.76 18.55
N LEU A 6 -19.11 18.63 18.10
CA LEU A 6 -18.66 17.68 17.08
C LEU A 6 -17.36 16.98 17.50
N LEU A 7 -17.26 15.69 17.20
CA LEU A 7 -16.05 14.89 17.39
C LEU A 7 -15.58 14.32 16.04
N ILE A 8 -14.37 14.68 15.61
CA ILE A 8 -13.71 14.07 14.46
C ILE A 8 -12.69 13.05 14.96
N GLY A 9 -12.91 11.77 14.67
CA GLY A 9 -11.99 10.67 14.98
C GLY A 9 -10.92 10.55 13.91
N ALA A 10 -9.73 11.09 14.16
CA ALA A 10 -8.53 11.01 13.34
C ALA A 10 -7.37 10.35 14.12
N ASP A 11 -7.70 9.42 15.01
CA ASP A 11 -6.82 8.83 16.02
C ASP A 11 -6.18 7.51 15.60
N GLY A 12 -6.14 7.27 14.26
CA GLY A 12 -5.33 6.21 13.65
C GLY A 12 -5.95 4.81 13.68
N SER A 13 -5.18 3.81 13.28
CA SER A 13 -5.65 2.43 13.10
C SER A 13 -6.20 1.78 14.38
N LEU A 14 -5.76 2.22 15.55
CA LEU A 14 -6.24 1.76 16.86
C LEU A 14 -7.28 2.71 17.49
N SER A 15 -8.04 3.41 16.67
CA SER A 15 -8.99 4.45 17.04
C SER A 15 -9.88 4.10 18.24
N ALA A 16 -9.77 4.88 19.31
CA ALA A 16 -10.65 4.81 20.46
C ALA A 16 -12.05 5.38 20.14
N VAL A 17 -12.14 6.34 19.23
CA VAL A 17 -13.42 6.90 18.76
C VAL A 17 -14.20 5.81 18.04
N ARG A 18 -13.61 5.13 17.05
CA ARG A 18 -14.21 3.99 16.35
C ARG A 18 -14.65 2.90 17.33
N GLU A 19 -13.81 2.55 18.30
CA GLU A 19 -14.14 1.53 19.30
C GLU A 19 -15.44 1.88 20.07
N GLN A 20 -15.63 3.15 20.42
CA GLN A 20 -16.86 3.60 21.08
C GLN A 20 -18.07 3.57 20.13
N MET A 21 -17.89 3.92 18.84
CA MET A 21 -18.96 3.83 17.85
C MET A 21 -19.41 2.38 17.67
N VAL A 22 -18.48 1.44 17.53
CA VAL A 22 -18.78 0.00 17.43
C VAL A 22 -19.53 -0.49 18.65
N LYS A 23 -19.06 -0.16 19.86
CA LYS A 23 -19.67 -0.63 21.12
C LYS A 23 -21.05 -0.05 21.37
N LYS A 24 -21.29 1.22 21.05
CA LYS A 24 -22.53 1.92 21.42
C LYS A 24 -23.56 1.96 20.32
N HIS A 25 -23.13 1.93 19.05
CA HIS A 25 -24.00 2.12 17.90
C HIS A 25 -24.00 0.93 16.95
N HIS A 26 -23.32 -0.17 17.32
CA HIS A 26 -23.29 -1.43 16.54
C HIS A 26 -22.80 -1.24 15.10
N HIS A 27 -21.82 -0.37 14.90
CA HIS A 27 -21.17 -0.22 13.59
C HIS A 27 -20.48 -1.52 13.19
N GLU A 28 -20.46 -1.78 11.89
CA GLU A 28 -19.67 -2.88 11.34
C GLU A 28 -18.19 -2.61 11.60
N TYR A 29 -17.45 -3.63 12.00
CA TYR A 29 -16.04 -3.51 12.25
C TYR A 29 -15.33 -4.82 11.98
N GLU A 30 -14.25 -4.74 11.22
CA GLU A 30 -13.35 -5.83 10.94
C GLU A 30 -11.91 -5.33 11.06
N TYR A 31 -11.06 -6.10 11.74
CA TYR A 31 -9.63 -5.91 11.78
C TYR A 31 -8.95 -7.17 11.28
N ASN A 32 -8.29 -7.05 10.12
CA ASN A 32 -7.57 -8.14 9.50
C ASN A 32 -6.07 -7.90 9.63
N GLU A 33 -5.47 -8.52 10.63
CA GLU A 33 -4.03 -8.54 10.80
C GLU A 33 -3.40 -9.55 9.85
N ILE A 34 -2.41 -9.13 9.07
CA ILE A 34 -1.69 -10.05 8.18
C ILE A 34 -0.64 -10.86 8.94
N GLU A 35 -0.19 -11.97 8.35
CA GLU A 35 0.82 -12.86 8.96
C GLU A 35 2.23 -12.27 8.98
N HIS A 36 2.41 -11.04 8.53
CA HIS A 36 3.68 -10.32 8.47
C HIS A 36 3.67 -9.16 9.45
N ASP A 37 4.85 -8.93 10.02
CA ASP A 37 5.20 -7.69 10.70
C ASP A 37 6.19 -6.91 9.85
N TYR A 38 6.49 -5.68 10.28
CA TYR A 38 7.53 -4.88 9.68
C TYR A 38 8.47 -4.26 10.72
N LYS A 39 9.67 -3.99 10.26
CA LYS A 39 10.69 -3.27 11.04
C LYS A 39 11.41 -2.28 10.14
N GLU A 40 11.52 -1.05 10.62
CA GLU A 40 12.25 0.00 9.93
C GLU A 40 13.72 -0.03 10.32
N LEU A 41 14.56 0.22 9.30
CA LEU A 41 16.00 0.38 9.39
C LEU A 41 16.41 1.61 8.57
N LEU A 42 17.61 2.11 8.76
CA LEU A 42 18.11 3.30 8.08
C LEU A 42 19.48 3.02 7.45
N ILE A 43 19.60 3.21 6.15
CA ILE A 43 20.90 3.41 5.50
C ILE A 43 21.25 4.89 5.63
N PRO A 44 22.34 5.26 6.31
CA PRO A 44 22.72 6.66 6.44
C PRO A 44 23.17 7.25 5.10
N ALA A 45 23.15 8.57 5.00
CA ALA A 45 23.78 9.25 3.88
C ALA A 45 25.29 8.92 3.83
N GLY A 46 25.81 8.83 2.62
CA GLY A 46 27.25 8.77 2.38
C GLY A 46 27.95 10.11 2.62
N ASP A 47 29.22 10.19 2.29
CA ASP A 47 30.01 11.39 2.46
C ASP A 47 29.36 12.59 1.76
N ASN A 48 29.35 13.74 2.46
CA ASN A 48 28.73 14.99 2.00
C ASN A 48 27.22 14.89 1.66
N GLY A 49 26.46 13.97 2.29
CA GLY A 49 25.03 13.83 2.07
C GLY A 49 24.68 13.11 0.76
N THR A 50 25.59 12.30 0.22
CA THR A 50 25.34 11.54 -1.02
C THR A 50 24.48 10.32 -0.76
N HIS A 51 23.64 9.97 -1.73
CA HIS A 51 22.88 8.72 -1.68
C HIS A 51 23.77 7.52 -2.03
N LEU A 52 23.71 6.45 -1.23
CA LEU A 52 24.48 5.20 -1.45
C LEU A 52 23.82 4.27 -2.48
N LEU A 53 22.55 4.49 -2.79
CA LEU A 53 21.77 3.79 -3.83
C LEU A 53 21.17 4.82 -4.79
N ASP A 54 20.55 4.38 -5.87
CA ASP A 54 19.84 5.29 -6.80
C ASP A 54 18.68 6.00 -6.08
N LYS A 55 18.76 7.31 -5.96
CA LYS A 55 17.76 8.14 -5.28
C LYS A 55 16.43 8.25 -6.01
N ASN A 56 16.37 7.89 -7.30
CA ASN A 56 15.18 7.99 -8.14
C ASN A 56 14.46 6.64 -8.28
N ALA A 57 14.85 5.64 -7.49
CA ALA A 57 14.28 4.29 -7.53
C ALA A 57 13.75 3.85 -6.16
N LEU A 58 12.68 3.08 -6.17
CA LEU A 58 12.31 2.20 -5.07
C LEU A 58 13.15 0.94 -5.18
N HIS A 59 13.98 0.68 -4.16
CA HIS A 59 14.77 -0.54 -4.10
C HIS A 59 13.98 -1.65 -3.42
N ILE A 60 13.95 -2.84 -4.03
CA ILE A 60 13.23 -4.01 -3.51
C ILE A 60 14.15 -5.22 -3.56
N TRP A 61 14.32 -5.91 -2.44
CA TRP A 61 14.95 -7.22 -2.32
C TRP A 61 13.88 -8.28 -2.01
N PRO A 62 13.21 -8.84 -3.04
CA PRO A 62 12.20 -9.87 -2.84
C PRO A 62 12.86 -11.21 -2.49
N ARG A 63 12.24 -11.97 -1.56
CA ARG A 63 12.72 -13.27 -1.09
C ARG A 63 11.59 -14.29 -0.96
N GLY A 64 10.69 -14.31 -1.94
CA GLY A 64 9.53 -15.19 -1.94
C GLY A 64 8.42 -14.68 -1.03
N ASN A 65 8.36 -15.13 0.22
CA ASN A 65 7.31 -14.72 1.15
C ASN A 65 7.69 -13.56 2.08
N PHE A 66 8.79 -12.89 1.85
CA PHE A 66 9.23 -11.69 2.59
C PHE A 66 10.06 -10.78 1.68
N MET A 67 10.25 -9.54 2.08
CA MET A 67 11.02 -8.58 1.30
C MET A 67 11.61 -7.48 2.18
N LEU A 68 12.70 -6.90 1.69
CA LEU A 68 13.26 -5.63 2.18
C LEU A 68 13.05 -4.58 1.09
N ILE A 69 12.67 -3.38 1.48
CA ILE A 69 12.58 -2.23 0.58
C ILE A 69 13.43 -1.07 1.10
N ALA A 70 13.83 -0.15 0.22
CA ALA A 70 14.47 1.10 0.61
C ALA A 70 13.99 2.26 -0.25
N LEU A 71 13.68 3.38 0.41
CA LEU A 71 13.19 4.63 -0.17
C LEU A 71 14.15 5.76 0.19
N ALA A 72 14.54 6.56 -0.81
CA ALA A 72 15.43 7.69 -0.62
C ALA A 72 14.79 8.83 0.19
N ASN A 73 15.54 9.38 1.14
CA ASN A 73 15.20 10.59 1.87
C ASN A 73 15.93 11.79 1.26
N LEU A 74 15.45 13.00 1.55
CA LEU A 74 16.04 14.25 1.02
C LEU A 74 17.45 14.54 1.52
N ASP A 75 17.82 14.00 2.68
CA ASP A 75 19.12 14.17 3.33
C ASP A 75 20.22 13.23 2.82
N GLY A 76 19.89 12.37 1.84
CA GLY A 76 20.82 11.37 1.29
C GLY A 76 20.74 9.99 1.95
N SER A 77 19.98 9.85 3.01
CA SER A 77 19.71 8.56 3.66
C SER A 77 18.61 7.76 2.95
N PHE A 78 18.40 6.50 3.37
CA PHE A 78 17.26 5.68 2.91
C PHE A 78 16.52 5.11 4.12
N THR A 79 15.21 5.31 4.14
CA THR A 79 14.33 4.53 5.02
C THR A 79 14.15 3.15 4.42
N CYS A 80 14.52 2.14 5.19
CA CYS A 80 14.44 0.74 4.79
C CYS A 80 13.39 0.04 5.64
N THR A 81 12.61 -0.86 5.03
CA THR A 81 11.60 -1.61 5.75
C THR A 81 11.70 -3.08 5.41
N LEU A 82 11.95 -3.91 6.43
CA LEU A 82 11.84 -5.36 6.31
C LEU A 82 10.39 -5.75 6.62
N PHE A 83 9.76 -6.44 5.67
CA PHE A 83 8.48 -7.12 5.84
C PHE A 83 8.75 -8.61 5.87
N ALA A 84 8.47 -9.28 6.98
CA ALA A 84 8.72 -10.69 7.13
C ALA A 84 7.62 -11.39 7.94
N PRO A 85 7.42 -12.70 7.79
CA PRO A 85 6.49 -13.47 8.61
C PRO A 85 6.78 -13.30 10.09
N LYS A 86 5.73 -13.35 10.91
CA LYS A 86 5.85 -13.34 12.37
C LYS A 86 6.55 -14.59 12.88
N LYS A 87 6.22 -15.75 12.28
CA LYS A 87 6.66 -17.07 12.72
C LYS A 87 7.17 -17.93 11.56
N GLY A 88 7.98 -18.93 11.91
CA GLY A 88 8.51 -19.90 10.96
C GLY A 88 9.93 -19.59 10.52
N GLY A 89 10.39 -20.20 9.41
CA GLY A 89 11.70 -19.90 8.83
C GLY A 89 11.77 -18.50 8.27
N ASN A 90 12.90 -17.81 8.37
CA ASN A 90 13.12 -16.44 7.93
C ASN A 90 12.06 -15.44 8.46
N SER A 91 11.73 -15.55 9.76
CA SER A 91 10.72 -14.76 10.45
C SER A 91 11.30 -13.96 11.60
N PHE A 92 10.51 -13.00 12.12
CA PHE A 92 10.90 -12.23 13.31
C PHE A 92 11.12 -13.09 14.56
N GLU A 93 10.38 -14.22 14.69
CA GLU A 93 10.50 -15.13 15.85
C GLU A 93 11.92 -15.68 16.07
N GLY A 94 12.69 -15.86 14.99
CA GLY A 94 14.07 -16.39 15.03
C GLY A 94 15.18 -15.35 15.18
N LEU A 95 14.86 -14.05 15.33
CA LEU A 95 15.83 -12.94 15.27
C LEU A 95 15.95 -12.21 16.62
N ASN A 96 16.34 -12.97 17.66
CA ASN A 96 16.35 -12.49 19.06
C ASN A 96 17.75 -12.10 19.58
N SER A 97 18.81 -12.55 18.94
CA SER A 97 20.20 -12.27 19.34
C SER A 97 20.96 -11.54 18.23
N LYS A 98 22.06 -10.87 18.62
CA LYS A 98 22.96 -10.20 17.67
C LYS A 98 23.43 -11.16 16.57
N GLN A 99 23.86 -12.37 16.97
CA GLN A 99 24.39 -13.36 16.03
C GLN A 99 23.32 -13.84 15.02
N GLU A 100 22.07 -14.03 15.46
CA GLU A 100 20.95 -14.45 14.60
C GLU A 100 20.63 -13.35 13.59
N VAL A 101 20.55 -12.09 14.01
CA VAL A 101 20.28 -10.94 13.14
C VAL A 101 21.40 -10.76 12.12
N GLU A 102 22.66 -10.74 12.54
CA GLU A 102 23.81 -10.59 11.65
C GLU A 102 23.90 -11.74 10.65
N ASN A 103 23.70 -12.98 11.07
CA ASN A 103 23.69 -14.15 10.19
C ASN A 103 22.54 -14.09 9.17
N TYR A 104 21.35 -13.69 9.61
CA TYR A 104 20.19 -13.54 8.74
C TYR A 104 20.47 -12.54 7.63
N PHE A 105 20.86 -11.32 7.98
CA PHE A 105 21.10 -10.29 6.98
C PHE A 105 22.30 -10.60 6.07
N THR A 106 23.40 -11.11 6.62
CA THR A 106 24.58 -11.50 5.83
C THR A 106 24.27 -12.62 4.83
N THR A 107 23.40 -13.54 5.21
CA THR A 107 23.04 -14.68 4.35
C THR A 107 21.98 -14.29 3.30
N ILE A 108 20.96 -13.52 3.72
CA ILE A 108 19.78 -13.24 2.91
C ILE A 108 19.93 -11.95 2.09
N PHE A 109 20.57 -10.91 2.66
CA PHE A 109 20.77 -9.59 2.08
C PHE A 109 22.22 -9.12 2.15
N PRO A 110 23.17 -9.87 1.55
CA PRO A 110 24.60 -9.61 1.72
C PRO A 110 25.03 -8.23 1.19
N ASP A 111 24.43 -7.76 0.12
CA ASP A 111 24.68 -6.43 -0.45
C ASP A 111 24.16 -5.31 0.47
N PHE A 112 23.00 -5.48 1.08
CA PHE A 112 22.44 -4.52 2.03
C PHE A 112 23.31 -4.37 3.28
N THR A 113 23.92 -5.45 3.78
CA THR A 113 24.77 -5.40 4.98
C THR A 113 26.03 -4.56 4.80
N THR A 114 26.47 -4.34 3.57
CA THR A 114 27.66 -3.53 3.28
C THR A 114 27.43 -2.01 3.41
N ILE A 115 26.18 -1.58 3.38
CA ILE A 115 25.78 -0.18 3.36
C ILE A 115 24.98 0.26 4.59
N ILE A 116 24.70 -0.65 5.52
CA ILE A 116 24.01 -0.35 6.77
C ILE A 116 24.96 -0.54 7.97
N PRO A 117 25.58 0.51 8.48
CA PRO A 117 26.33 0.43 9.72
C PRO A 117 25.35 0.23 10.90
N ASN A 118 25.85 -0.34 11.99
CA ASN A 118 25.09 -0.48 13.24
C ASN A 118 23.74 -1.20 13.06
N LEU A 119 23.70 -2.22 12.18
CA LEU A 119 22.48 -2.98 11.88
C LEU A 119 21.82 -3.53 13.15
N TYR A 120 22.61 -4.14 14.04
CA TYR A 120 22.06 -4.76 15.26
C TYR A 120 21.55 -3.71 16.26
N GLU A 121 22.23 -2.58 16.40
CA GLU A 121 21.78 -1.47 17.25
C GLU A 121 20.42 -0.95 16.79
N GLN A 122 20.29 -0.72 15.49
CA GLN A 122 19.00 -0.32 14.91
C GLN A 122 17.93 -1.42 15.08
N TRP A 123 18.30 -2.68 14.87
CA TRP A 123 17.39 -3.81 15.08
C TRP A 123 16.84 -3.87 16.49
N ARG A 124 17.69 -3.66 17.48
CA ARG A 124 17.31 -3.69 18.90
C ARG A 124 16.44 -2.50 19.29
N ASP A 125 16.78 -1.31 18.78
CA ASP A 125 16.20 -0.05 19.25
C ASP A 125 14.88 0.30 18.53
N ASN A 126 14.71 -0.12 17.27
CA ASN A 126 13.50 0.11 16.52
C ASN A 126 12.41 -0.94 16.86
N PRO A 127 11.14 -0.55 17.00
CA PRO A 127 10.07 -1.49 17.26
C PRO A 127 9.79 -2.39 16.05
N THR A 128 9.29 -3.59 16.30
CA THR A 128 8.60 -4.40 15.31
C THR A 128 7.11 -4.10 15.42
N SER A 129 6.45 -3.81 14.32
CA SER A 129 5.06 -3.40 14.29
C SER A 129 4.23 -4.34 13.41
N ALA A 130 2.99 -4.59 13.86
CA ALA A 130 2.03 -5.39 13.11
C ALA A 130 1.46 -4.61 11.93
N LEU A 131 1.07 -5.34 10.90
CA LEU A 131 0.36 -4.84 9.73
C LEU A 131 -1.09 -5.32 9.76
N GLY A 132 -2.02 -4.40 9.59
CA GLY A 132 -3.42 -4.74 9.59
C GLY A 132 -4.28 -3.78 8.80
N ILE A 133 -5.43 -4.27 8.38
CA ILE A 133 -6.46 -3.54 7.66
C ILE A 133 -7.66 -3.36 8.58
N VAL A 134 -8.17 -2.14 8.64
CA VAL A 134 -9.39 -1.79 9.37
C VAL A 134 -10.51 -1.50 8.39
N ARG A 135 -11.61 -2.23 8.49
CA ARG A 135 -12.86 -1.93 7.78
C ARG A 135 -13.95 -1.62 8.81
N THR A 136 -14.64 -0.52 8.64
CA THR A 136 -15.78 -0.14 9.47
C THR A 136 -16.83 0.57 8.65
N TYR A 137 -18.10 0.55 9.10
CA TYR A 137 -19.20 1.27 8.49
C TYR A 137 -20.39 1.33 9.46
N PRO A 138 -21.17 2.42 9.46
CA PRO A 138 -20.90 3.73 8.85
C PRO A 138 -19.72 4.44 9.53
N TRP A 139 -19.20 5.53 8.93
CA TRP A 139 -18.10 6.29 9.50
C TRP A 139 -18.55 7.46 10.37
N HIS A 140 -19.81 7.54 10.70
CA HIS A 140 -20.38 8.62 11.52
C HIS A 140 -21.44 8.13 12.49
N VAL A 141 -21.75 8.95 13.49
CA VAL A 141 -22.92 8.79 14.36
C VAL A 141 -23.72 10.07 14.26
N LYS A 142 -24.79 10.01 13.46
CA LYS A 142 -25.66 11.16 13.20
C LYS A 142 -24.83 12.40 12.82
N ASP A 143 -25.14 13.53 13.48
CA ASP A 143 -24.51 14.85 13.35
C ASP A 143 -23.39 15.10 14.37
N THR A 144 -23.04 14.12 15.23
CA THR A 144 -22.19 14.35 16.41
C THR A 144 -20.74 13.86 16.24
N SER A 145 -20.50 12.85 15.44
CA SER A 145 -19.15 12.32 15.29
C SER A 145 -18.90 11.64 13.95
N ILE A 146 -17.66 11.74 13.45
CA ILE A 146 -17.22 11.21 12.17
C ILE A 146 -15.79 10.66 12.26
N LEU A 147 -15.47 9.62 11.48
CA LEU A 147 -14.13 9.04 11.34
C LEU A 147 -13.50 9.46 10.02
N ILE A 148 -12.20 9.76 10.03
CA ILE A 148 -11.40 10.07 8.84
C ILE A 148 -10.06 9.32 8.88
N GLY A 149 -9.47 9.10 7.69
CA GLY A 149 -8.17 8.46 7.56
C GLY A 149 -8.11 7.07 8.18
N ASP A 150 -6.99 6.71 8.81
CA ASP A 150 -6.76 5.38 9.38
C ASP A 150 -7.76 4.99 10.47
N ALA A 151 -8.42 5.96 11.10
CA ALA A 151 -9.49 5.66 12.05
C ALA A 151 -10.70 5.00 11.36
N ALA A 152 -10.93 5.30 10.08
CA ALA A 152 -12.01 4.73 9.26
C ALA A 152 -11.54 3.53 8.41
N HIS A 153 -10.35 3.63 7.80
CA HIS A 153 -9.91 2.70 6.75
C HIS A 153 -8.39 2.46 6.73
N ALA A 154 -7.79 2.18 7.88
CA ALA A 154 -6.37 1.84 7.94
C ALA A 154 -6.00 0.76 6.92
N THR A 155 -4.88 0.95 6.23
CA THR A 155 -4.39 0.06 5.19
C THR A 155 -2.93 -0.33 5.42
N VAL A 156 -2.46 -1.34 4.72
CA VAL A 156 -1.05 -1.73 4.70
C VAL A 156 -0.26 -0.82 3.73
N PRO A 157 1.05 -0.58 3.95
CA PRO A 157 1.79 0.52 3.31
C PRO A 157 2.29 0.23 1.88
N PHE A 158 1.85 -0.85 1.24
CA PHE A 158 2.49 -1.35 0.02
C PHE A 158 2.24 -0.53 -1.26
N TYR A 159 1.24 0.35 -1.27
CA TYR A 159 1.08 1.38 -2.30
C TYR A 159 1.54 2.76 -1.85
N GLY A 160 1.77 2.97 -0.55
CA GLY A 160 2.11 4.28 0.00
C GLY A 160 0.95 5.30 -0.08
N GLN A 161 -0.31 4.84 -0.15
CA GLN A 161 -1.47 5.69 -0.39
C GLN A 161 -2.30 6.02 0.86
N GLY A 162 -1.97 5.47 2.04
CA GLY A 162 -2.75 5.71 3.26
C GLY A 162 -2.85 7.20 3.62
N MET A 163 -1.75 7.92 3.59
CA MET A 163 -1.72 9.37 3.84
C MET A 163 -2.50 10.16 2.77
N ASN A 164 -2.33 9.80 1.50
CA ASN A 164 -3.05 10.46 0.40
C ASN A 164 -4.56 10.25 0.51
N ALA A 165 -5.01 9.03 0.82
CA ALA A 165 -6.41 8.72 1.07
C ALA A 165 -6.99 9.52 2.24
N GLY A 166 -6.23 9.65 3.35
CA GLY A 166 -6.64 10.46 4.50
C GLY A 166 -6.73 11.96 4.19
N PHE A 167 -5.81 12.52 3.39
CA PHE A 167 -5.93 13.90 2.94
C PHE A 167 -7.07 14.11 1.94
N GLU A 168 -7.34 13.11 1.10
CA GLU A 168 -8.53 13.14 0.25
C GLU A 168 -9.83 13.12 1.07
N ASP A 169 -9.87 12.36 2.17
CA ASP A 169 -10.99 12.39 3.11
C ASP A 169 -11.24 13.81 3.64
N CYS A 170 -10.16 14.50 4.06
CA CYS A 170 -10.29 15.88 4.54
C CYS A 170 -10.84 16.81 3.46
N ARG A 171 -10.35 16.70 2.21
CA ARG A 171 -10.82 17.53 1.09
C ARG A 171 -12.30 17.27 0.78
N ILE A 172 -12.70 16.01 0.70
CA ILE A 172 -14.09 15.65 0.40
C ILE A 172 -15.02 16.06 1.53
N LEU A 173 -14.60 15.90 2.79
CA LEU A 173 -15.40 16.34 3.94
C LEU A 173 -15.57 17.87 3.93
N ASP A 174 -14.52 18.63 3.64
CA ASP A 174 -14.55 20.09 3.52
C ASP A 174 -15.55 20.56 2.43
N GLU A 175 -15.47 19.96 1.23
CA GLU A 175 -16.41 20.23 0.13
C GLU A 175 -17.87 19.92 0.50
N LEU A 176 -18.10 18.83 1.25
CA LEU A 176 -19.45 18.44 1.68
C LEU A 176 -19.98 19.37 2.79
N LEU A 177 -19.12 19.80 3.70
CA LEU A 177 -19.50 20.79 4.73
C LEU A 177 -19.94 22.11 4.08
N ASP A 178 -19.23 22.59 3.08
CA ASP A 178 -19.62 23.81 2.32
C ASP A 178 -20.96 23.63 1.60
N ASN A 179 -21.26 22.43 1.09
CA ASN A 179 -22.49 22.17 0.34
C ASN A 179 -23.73 21.94 1.21
N HIS A 180 -23.54 21.41 2.43
CA HIS A 180 -24.66 21.05 3.33
C HIS A 180 -24.91 22.08 4.44
N GLU A 181 -24.10 23.15 4.49
CA GLU A 181 -24.20 24.21 5.51
C GLU A 181 -24.21 23.61 6.93
N ASP A 182 -25.34 23.75 7.66
CA ASP A 182 -25.49 23.27 9.05
C ASP A 182 -26.13 21.85 9.17
N ASP A 183 -26.41 21.18 8.03
CA ASP A 183 -26.95 19.81 8.03
C ASP A 183 -25.84 18.75 8.12
N PHE A 184 -25.22 18.64 9.28
CA PHE A 184 -24.13 17.70 9.53
C PHE A 184 -24.57 16.23 9.39
N GLU A 185 -25.82 15.88 9.68
CA GLU A 185 -26.29 14.49 9.56
C GLU A 185 -26.26 14.02 8.12
N THR A 186 -26.82 14.81 7.21
CA THR A 186 -26.79 14.50 5.77
C THR A 186 -25.35 14.58 5.22
N CYS A 187 -24.57 15.58 5.62
CA CYS A 187 -23.18 15.74 5.23
C CYS A 187 -22.33 14.49 5.58
N PHE A 188 -22.44 13.97 6.80
CA PHE A 188 -21.66 12.84 7.25
C PHE A 188 -22.12 11.51 6.64
N ASP A 189 -23.41 11.38 6.36
CA ASP A 189 -23.95 10.23 5.65
C ASP A 189 -23.44 10.20 4.20
N ASP A 190 -23.48 11.32 3.49
CA ASP A 190 -22.96 11.44 2.12
C ASP A 190 -21.44 11.22 2.06
N TYR A 191 -20.69 11.77 3.03
CA TYR A 191 -19.27 11.50 3.15
C TYR A 191 -19.00 10.01 3.34
N SER A 192 -19.65 9.37 4.32
CA SER A 192 -19.48 7.96 4.63
C SER A 192 -19.79 7.07 3.43
N LYS A 193 -20.89 7.35 2.70
CA LYS A 193 -21.28 6.61 1.50
C LYS A 193 -20.32 6.79 0.33
N SER A 194 -19.85 8.00 0.08
CA SER A 194 -18.96 8.29 -1.04
C SER A 194 -17.54 7.79 -0.81
N ARG A 195 -17.05 7.86 0.45
CA ARG A 195 -15.68 7.50 0.76
C ARG A 195 -15.46 6.02 1.08
N LYS A 196 -16.48 5.32 1.59
CA LYS A 196 -16.36 3.89 1.94
C LYS A 196 -15.87 3.02 0.80
N PRO A 197 -16.41 3.10 -0.45
CA PRO A 197 -15.88 2.32 -1.57
C PRO A 197 -14.40 2.61 -1.86
N ASN A 198 -13.97 3.86 -1.70
CA ASN A 198 -12.58 4.26 -1.93
C ASN A 198 -11.65 3.80 -0.81
N GLY A 199 -12.11 3.81 0.44
CA GLY A 199 -11.41 3.21 1.58
C GLY A 199 -11.20 1.72 1.39
N ASP A 200 -12.23 0.98 0.98
CA ASP A 200 -12.10 -0.45 0.65
C ASP A 200 -11.19 -0.66 -0.56
N GLY A 201 -11.33 0.17 -1.60
CA GLY A 201 -10.51 0.10 -2.81
C GLY A 201 -9.02 0.27 -2.54
N VAL A 202 -8.61 1.27 -1.75
CA VAL A 202 -7.19 1.46 -1.41
C VAL A 202 -6.63 0.30 -0.57
N GLN A 203 -7.44 -0.33 0.24
CA GLN A 203 -7.06 -1.51 1.02
C GLN A 203 -6.85 -2.73 0.12
N ASP A 204 -7.79 -3.00 -0.80
CA ASP A 204 -7.68 -4.10 -1.75
C ASP A 204 -6.48 -3.91 -2.69
N LEU A 205 -6.27 -2.71 -3.20
CA LEU A 205 -5.10 -2.32 -3.98
C LEU A 205 -3.79 -2.57 -3.22
N SER A 206 -3.74 -2.16 -1.95
CA SER A 206 -2.53 -2.31 -1.12
C SER A 206 -2.22 -3.78 -0.84
N MET A 207 -3.22 -4.60 -0.56
CA MET A 207 -3.04 -6.04 -0.37
C MET A 207 -2.62 -6.75 -1.67
N HIS A 208 -3.23 -6.39 -2.79
CA HIS A 208 -2.83 -6.90 -4.09
C HIS A 208 -1.37 -6.56 -4.40
N ASN A 209 -0.96 -5.30 -4.17
CA ASN A 209 0.42 -4.88 -4.41
C ASN A 209 1.41 -5.57 -3.47
N PHE A 210 1.03 -5.87 -2.23
CA PHE A 210 1.85 -6.68 -1.33
C PHE A 210 2.22 -8.03 -1.96
N ILE A 211 1.22 -8.75 -2.47
CA ILE A 211 1.42 -10.04 -3.13
C ILE A 211 2.31 -9.89 -4.38
N VAL A 212 2.06 -8.85 -5.18
CA VAL A 212 2.86 -8.57 -6.38
C VAL A 212 4.32 -8.29 -6.02
N MET A 213 4.58 -7.39 -5.09
CA MET A 213 5.93 -7.01 -4.69
C MET A 213 6.70 -8.18 -4.05
N ARG A 214 6.03 -8.95 -3.22
CA ARG A 214 6.61 -10.06 -2.47
C ARG A 214 6.91 -11.26 -3.37
N ASP A 215 5.95 -11.66 -4.20
CA ASP A 215 5.95 -12.97 -4.87
C ASP A 215 6.30 -12.88 -6.35
N LYS A 216 5.95 -11.76 -7.04
CA LYS A 216 5.97 -11.70 -8.51
C LYS A 216 7.13 -10.90 -9.09
N THR A 217 7.72 -9.95 -8.35
CA THR A 217 8.72 -9.01 -8.91
C THR A 217 10.03 -9.68 -9.41
N ALA A 218 10.29 -10.91 -8.99
CA ALA A 218 11.42 -11.70 -9.49
C ALA A 218 11.00 -12.78 -10.51
N ASP A 219 9.72 -12.91 -10.85
CA ASP A 219 9.22 -13.91 -11.79
C ASP A 219 9.42 -13.41 -13.24
N PRO A 220 10.17 -14.13 -14.11
CA PRO A 220 10.38 -13.75 -15.50
C PRO A 220 9.07 -13.59 -16.31
N LYS A 221 8.04 -14.40 -16.01
CA LYS A 221 6.74 -14.29 -16.68
C LYS A 221 6.02 -13.00 -16.29
N PHE A 222 6.10 -12.61 -15.04
CA PHE A 222 5.54 -11.35 -14.59
C PHE A 222 6.27 -10.15 -15.20
N LEU A 223 7.60 -10.22 -15.30
CA LEU A 223 8.39 -9.17 -15.94
C LEU A 223 8.02 -9.04 -17.44
N LEU A 224 7.87 -10.15 -18.14
CA LEU A 224 7.37 -10.14 -19.53
C LEU A 224 5.96 -9.54 -19.63
N GLN A 225 5.05 -9.91 -18.74
CA GLN A 225 3.72 -9.30 -18.67
C GLN A 225 3.82 -7.77 -18.57
N LYS A 226 4.71 -7.25 -17.71
CA LYS A 226 4.90 -5.81 -17.54
C LYS A 226 5.47 -5.12 -18.78
N GLU A 227 6.35 -5.77 -19.53
CA GLU A 227 6.83 -5.23 -20.81
C GLU A 227 5.71 -5.19 -21.86
N ILE A 228 4.84 -6.21 -21.93
CA ILE A 228 3.66 -6.21 -22.81
C ILE A 228 2.70 -5.06 -22.43
N GLU A 229 2.34 -4.92 -21.15
CA GLU A 229 1.48 -3.85 -20.65
C GLU A 229 2.06 -2.47 -20.98
N LYS A 230 3.36 -2.27 -20.77
CA LYS A 230 4.08 -1.02 -21.07
C LYS A 230 4.04 -0.69 -22.57
N LYS A 231 4.32 -1.68 -23.42
CA LYS A 231 4.24 -1.51 -24.88
C LYS A 231 2.83 -1.13 -25.31
N PHE A 232 1.82 -1.83 -24.80
CA PHE A 232 0.42 -1.56 -25.12
C PHE A 232 -0.01 -0.16 -24.65
N ALA A 233 0.33 0.23 -23.43
CA ALA A 233 0.04 1.56 -22.90
C ALA A 233 0.69 2.69 -23.73
N ASN A 234 1.90 2.48 -24.23
CA ASN A 234 2.57 3.45 -25.10
C ASN A 234 1.90 3.58 -26.48
N LEU A 235 1.37 2.49 -27.04
CA LEU A 235 0.68 2.49 -28.32
C LEU A 235 -0.76 3.01 -28.21
N TYR A 236 -1.42 2.75 -27.09
CA TYR A 236 -2.84 3.05 -26.89
C TYR A 236 -3.07 3.71 -25.51
N PRO A 237 -2.50 4.91 -25.26
CA PRO A 237 -2.58 5.57 -23.94
C PRO A 237 -4.01 5.90 -23.51
N ASP A 238 -4.92 6.12 -24.46
CA ASP A 238 -6.33 6.37 -24.16
C ASP A 238 -7.13 5.11 -23.78
N LYS A 239 -6.55 3.92 -24.03
CA LYS A 239 -7.19 2.63 -23.75
C LYS A 239 -6.60 1.91 -22.53
N TRP A 240 -5.35 2.21 -22.20
CA TRP A 240 -4.64 1.50 -21.15
C TRP A 240 -3.79 2.44 -20.31
N VAL A 241 -4.24 2.64 -19.08
CA VAL A 241 -3.42 3.26 -18.04
C VAL A 241 -3.01 2.14 -17.07
N PRO A 242 -1.72 1.88 -16.86
CA PRO A 242 -1.28 0.86 -15.91
C PRO A 242 -1.83 1.11 -14.51
N LEU A 243 -2.23 0.05 -13.79
CA LEU A 243 -2.85 0.15 -12.47
C LEU A 243 -2.02 1.01 -11.51
N TYR A 244 -0.70 0.81 -11.48
CA TYR A 244 0.18 1.61 -10.63
C TYR A 244 0.11 3.11 -10.96
N SER A 245 0.01 3.45 -12.24
CA SER A 245 -0.11 4.85 -12.69
C SER A 245 -1.47 5.45 -12.33
N MET A 246 -2.56 4.67 -12.43
CA MET A 246 -3.88 5.14 -11.99
C MET A 246 -3.87 5.50 -10.50
N VAL A 247 -3.30 4.63 -9.67
CA VAL A 247 -3.30 4.80 -8.20
C VAL A 247 -2.32 5.87 -7.74
N SER A 248 -1.13 5.95 -8.34
CA SER A 248 -0.03 6.80 -7.81
C SER A 248 0.07 8.16 -8.49
N PHE A 249 -0.43 8.31 -9.73
CA PHE A 249 -0.21 9.50 -10.56
C PHE A 249 -1.48 10.05 -11.21
N SER A 250 -2.66 9.67 -10.71
CA SER A 250 -3.93 10.22 -11.18
C SER A 250 -4.90 10.47 -10.03
N ASN A 251 -6.01 11.13 -10.34
CA ASN A 251 -7.12 11.33 -9.40
C ASN A 251 -8.28 10.34 -9.66
N ILE A 252 -8.02 9.23 -10.35
CA ILE A 252 -9.01 8.16 -10.50
C ILE A 252 -9.35 7.62 -9.11
N PRO A 253 -10.63 7.53 -8.73
CA PRO A 253 -11.04 6.98 -7.45
C PRO A 253 -10.47 5.58 -7.22
N TYR A 254 -10.03 5.28 -6.00
CA TYR A 254 -9.40 3.98 -5.70
C TYR A 254 -10.30 2.78 -6.02
N ALA A 255 -11.60 2.90 -5.80
CA ALA A 255 -12.57 1.87 -6.16
C ALA A 255 -12.60 1.60 -7.67
N GLU A 256 -12.61 2.69 -8.47
CA GLU A 256 -12.59 2.61 -9.93
C GLU A 256 -11.25 2.06 -10.45
N ALA A 257 -10.12 2.53 -9.90
CA ALA A 257 -8.79 2.01 -10.23
C ALA A 257 -8.69 0.50 -9.95
N TRP A 258 -9.25 0.04 -8.83
CA TRP A 258 -9.33 -1.39 -8.49
C TRP A 258 -10.12 -2.18 -9.52
N GLU A 259 -11.33 -1.72 -9.89
CA GLU A 259 -12.16 -2.41 -10.89
C GLU A 259 -11.49 -2.49 -12.26
N ILE A 260 -10.89 -1.38 -12.72
CA ILE A 260 -10.17 -1.34 -14.00
C ILE A 260 -8.96 -2.28 -13.93
N GLY A 261 -8.17 -2.21 -12.86
CA GLY A 261 -6.99 -3.04 -12.67
C GLY A 261 -7.31 -4.54 -12.69
N MET A 262 -8.40 -4.95 -12.07
CA MET A 262 -8.82 -6.36 -12.07
C MET A 262 -9.31 -6.83 -13.45
N LYS A 263 -9.91 -5.95 -14.26
CA LYS A 263 -10.21 -6.25 -15.67
C LYS A 263 -8.93 -6.39 -16.50
N GLN A 264 -7.99 -5.48 -16.30
CA GLN A 264 -6.67 -5.54 -16.95
C GLN A 264 -5.92 -6.83 -16.59
N GLU A 265 -5.90 -7.23 -15.33
CA GLU A 265 -5.24 -8.48 -14.91
C GLU A 265 -5.86 -9.71 -15.56
N LYS A 266 -7.19 -9.78 -15.64
CA LYS A 266 -7.88 -10.87 -16.34
C LYS A 266 -7.51 -10.93 -17.82
N LEU A 267 -7.44 -9.79 -18.50
CA LEU A 267 -7.01 -9.74 -19.89
C LEU A 267 -5.56 -10.21 -20.03
N MET A 268 -4.66 -9.74 -19.16
CA MET A 268 -3.26 -10.17 -19.19
C MET A 268 -3.10 -11.67 -18.94
N GLN A 269 -3.89 -12.29 -18.09
CA GLN A 269 -3.89 -13.75 -17.93
C GLN A 269 -4.22 -14.48 -19.23
N ILE A 270 -5.18 -13.97 -20.01
CA ILE A 270 -5.54 -14.52 -21.34
C ILE A 270 -4.38 -14.33 -22.32
N ILE A 271 -3.78 -13.14 -22.36
CA ILE A 271 -2.64 -12.86 -23.24
C ILE A 271 -1.43 -13.75 -22.90
N MET A 272 -1.07 -13.83 -21.62
CA MET A 272 0.04 -14.66 -21.16
C MET A 272 -0.17 -16.16 -21.33
N SER A 273 -1.41 -16.63 -21.52
CA SER A 273 -1.73 -18.02 -21.87
C SER A 273 -1.58 -18.34 -23.37
N THR A 274 -1.28 -17.36 -24.21
CA THR A 274 -1.06 -17.56 -25.65
C THR A 274 0.19 -18.40 -25.87
N SER A 275 0.11 -19.41 -26.72
CA SER A 275 1.26 -20.26 -27.08
C SER A 275 2.41 -19.42 -27.64
N ASN A 276 3.63 -19.70 -27.18
CA ASN A 276 4.87 -19.01 -27.59
C ASN A 276 4.84 -17.48 -27.32
N ILE A 277 4.11 -17.02 -26.31
CA ILE A 277 3.99 -15.59 -25.99
C ILE A 277 5.36 -14.91 -25.84
N GLU A 278 6.34 -15.61 -25.30
CA GLU A 278 7.72 -15.12 -25.12
C GLU A 278 8.40 -14.73 -26.44
N GLU A 279 7.99 -15.36 -27.56
CA GLU A 279 8.55 -15.11 -28.90
C GLU A 279 7.73 -14.09 -29.70
N ILE A 280 6.40 -14.02 -29.44
CA ILE A 280 5.47 -13.24 -30.28
C ILE A 280 4.87 -12.02 -29.60
N TRP A 281 5.21 -11.74 -28.36
CA TRP A 281 4.59 -10.68 -27.56
C TRP A 281 4.68 -9.28 -28.19
N GLU A 282 5.72 -9.05 -29.01
CA GLU A 282 5.89 -7.78 -29.71
C GLU A 282 5.04 -7.64 -31.00
N SER A 283 4.38 -8.71 -31.43
CA SER A 283 3.63 -8.73 -32.70
C SER A 283 2.39 -7.83 -32.69
N ASP A 284 2.03 -7.34 -33.85
CA ASP A 284 0.78 -6.58 -34.03
C ASP A 284 -0.45 -7.43 -33.70
N GLU A 285 -0.38 -8.75 -33.86
CA GLU A 285 -1.47 -9.68 -33.51
C GLU A 285 -1.81 -9.60 -32.01
N ILE A 286 -0.79 -9.65 -31.14
CA ILE A 286 -0.97 -9.54 -29.70
C ILE A 286 -1.53 -8.15 -29.33
N MET A 287 -0.99 -7.08 -29.92
CA MET A 287 -1.46 -5.72 -29.66
C MET A 287 -2.91 -5.51 -30.13
N GLN A 288 -3.29 -6.06 -31.29
CA GLN A 288 -4.67 -6.02 -31.79
C GLN A 288 -5.62 -6.84 -30.92
N LYS A 289 -5.20 -8.02 -30.48
CA LYS A 289 -5.98 -8.86 -29.55
C LYS A 289 -6.25 -8.11 -28.24
N MET A 290 -5.27 -7.43 -27.67
CA MET A 290 -5.49 -6.57 -26.49
C MET A 290 -6.44 -5.42 -26.82
N CYS A 291 -6.22 -4.72 -27.94
CA CYS A 291 -7.02 -3.57 -28.35
C CYS A 291 -8.51 -3.89 -28.57
N SER A 292 -8.83 -5.10 -28.99
CA SER A 292 -10.23 -5.55 -29.20
C SER A 292 -10.92 -6.05 -27.91
N SER A 293 -10.15 -6.19 -26.83
CA SER A 293 -10.62 -6.72 -25.55
C SER A 293 -10.75 -5.66 -24.45
N VAL A 294 -10.33 -4.42 -24.75
CA VAL A 294 -10.40 -3.24 -23.84
C VAL A 294 -11.54 -2.30 -24.21
#